data_0352c4dac943dfcf9d372aef2dff0f79
#
_entry.id   0352c4dac943dfcf9d372aef2dff0f79
#
_cell.length_a   1.000
_cell.length_b   1.000
_cell.length_c   1.000
_cell.angle_alpha   90.00
_cell.angle_beta   90.00
_cell.angle_gamma   90.00
#
_symmetry.space_group_name_H-M   'P 1'
#
loop_
_entity.id
_entity.type
_entity.pdbx_description
1 polymer ?
#
loop_
_entity_poly.entity_id
_entity_poly.type
_entity_poly.pdbx_seq_one_letter_code
_entity_poly.pdbx_strand_id
1 'polypeptide(L)'
;MATPSLQPPDVETMQAEDVLRWASDEFGDRLCLTCSWQKQSSVLVHMVAQLELDIPVIELDTHLFFRESYETRDRLVERYGINLRPPPPLITVAEQHRQEGPNLWETDPDRCCHVRKVEPLLNALEPYDAWISGIRRDQSPSRATTPKVQWSERYEVWKLHPLADWDEKRVWAYITVNEIPYNPLHDVGFRSIGCIPCTRPIAPDEEERAGRWAGSDKLECGIHLETH
;
A
#
# COMPACT_ATOMS: atom_id res chain seq x y z
N MET A 1 16.58 13.56 14.35
CA MET A 1 17.76 12.62 14.48
C MET A 1 18.49 12.56 13.15
N ALA A 2 19.77 12.12 13.12
CA ALA A 2 20.46 11.98 11.83
C ALA A 2 19.89 10.78 11.07
N THR A 3 19.61 10.94 9.77
CA THR A 3 19.21 9.83 8.89
C THR A 3 20.23 8.69 9.02
N PRO A 4 19.80 7.45 9.28
CA PRO A 4 20.71 6.32 9.32
C PRO A 4 21.52 6.22 8.03
N SER A 5 22.81 5.90 8.13
CA SER A 5 23.69 5.82 6.96
C SER A 5 23.43 4.50 6.20
N LEU A 6 22.41 4.48 5.35
CA LEU A 6 22.25 3.43 4.34
C LEU A 6 23.05 3.85 3.10
N GLN A 7 23.83 2.94 2.54
CA GLN A 7 24.46 3.11 1.23
C GLN A 7 23.83 2.09 0.26
N PRO A 8 22.62 2.37 -0.26
CA PRO A 8 21.98 1.47 -1.18
C PRO A 8 22.83 1.36 -2.46
N PRO A 9 22.83 0.19 -3.12
CA PRO A 9 23.35 0.10 -4.48
C PRO A 9 22.55 1.03 -5.40
N ASP A 10 22.87 1.09 -6.69
CA ASP A 10 22.06 1.88 -7.65
C ASP A 10 20.69 1.21 -7.87
N VAL A 11 19.83 1.26 -6.83
CA VAL A 11 18.50 0.62 -6.82
C VAL A 11 17.58 1.14 -7.90
N GLU A 12 17.81 2.35 -8.42
CA GLU A 12 16.98 2.93 -9.48
C GLU A 12 17.07 2.12 -10.78
N THR A 13 18.21 1.48 -11.04
CA THR A 13 18.40 0.62 -12.23
C THR A 13 18.06 -0.84 -12.00
N MET A 14 17.83 -1.28 -10.76
CA MET A 14 17.52 -2.66 -10.41
C MET A 14 16.10 -3.06 -10.83
N GLN A 15 15.90 -4.36 -11.14
CA GLN A 15 14.57 -4.92 -11.31
C GLN A 15 13.86 -5.05 -9.95
N ALA A 16 12.53 -5.14 -9.96
CA ALA A 16 11.74 -5.21 -8.73
C ALA A 16 12.15 -6.37 -7.82
N GLU A 17 12.41 -7.53 -8.41
CA GLU A 17 12.86 -8.74 -7.72
C GLU A 17 14.24 -8.56 -7.06
N ASP A 18 15.15 -7.83 -7.71
CA ASP A 18 16.49 -7.57 -7.16
C ASP A 18 16.43 -6.55 -6.02
N VAL A 19 15.53 -5.56 -6.10
CA VAL A 19 15.25 -4.64 -4.97
C VAL A 19 14.72 -5.42 -3.77
N LEU A 20 13.83 -6.38 -3.98
CA LEU A 20 13.28 -7.21 -2.89
C LEU A 20 14.34 -8.10 -2.24
N ARG A 21 15.23 -8.74 -3.03
CA ARG A 21 16.35 -9.55 -2.50
C ARG A 21 17.30 -8.67 -1.69
N TRP A 22 17.76 -7.57 -2.29
CA TRP A 22 18.65 -6.64 -1.59
C TRP A 22 18.02 -6.14 -0.28
N ALA A 23 16.74 -5.75 -0.28
CA ALA A 23 16.06 -5.29 0.92
C ALA A 23 15.96 -6.38 2.01
N SER A 24 15.70 -7.62 1.60
CA SER A 24 15.68 -8.76 2.52
C SER A 24 17.06 -9.05 3.13
N ASP A 25 18.11 -8.96 2.33
CA ASP A 25 19.50 -9.17 2.79
C ASP A 25 19.95 -8.04 3.73
N GLU A 26 19.56 -6.79 3.45
CA GLU A 26 19.99 -5.61 4.20
C GLU A 26 19.26 -5.46 5.54
N PHE A 27 17.94 -5.68 5.55
CA PHE A 27 17.10 -5.38 6.73
C PHE A 27 16.64 -6.63 7.49
N GLY A 28 16.72 -7.81 6.89
CA GLY A 28 16.32 -9.08 7.52
C GLY A 28 14.94 -9.01 8.15
N ASP A 29 14.85 -9.41 9.43
CA ASP A 29 13.58 -9.43 10.20
C ASP A 29 13.01 -8.03 10.48
N ARG A 30 13.74 -6.97 10.18
CA ARG A 30 13.31 -5.58 10.34
C ARG A 30 12.74 -4.97 9.06
N LEU A 31 12.38 -5.80 8.08
CA LEU A 31 11.71 -5.46 6.84
C LEU A 31 10.24 -5.91 6.89
N CYS A 32 9.32 -5.09 6.37
CA CYS A 32 7.93 -5.50 6.18
C CYS A 32 7.36 -5.02 4.84
N LEU A 33 6.27 -5.62 4.40
CA LEU A 33 5.47 -5.23 3.24
C LEU A 33 4.07 -4.82 3.70
N THR A 34 3.59 -3.61 3.34
CA THR A 34 2.17 -3.28 3.54
C THR A 34 1.34 -3.67 2.32
N CYS A 35 0.19 -4.28 2.57
CA CYS A 35 -0.71 -4.74 1.54
C CYS A 35 -2.08 -4.05 1.62
N SER A 36 -2.55 -3.54 0.48
CA SER A 36 -3.87 -2.93 0.32
C SER A 36 -4.82 -3.76 -0.54
N TRP A 37 -4.42 -4.97 -0.89
CA TRP A 37 -5.16 -5.96 -1.68
C TRP A 37 -5.60 -5.45 -3.07
N GLN A 38 -4.86 -4.47 -3.60
CA GLN A 38 -4.98 -4.01 -4.98
C GLN A 38 -3.95 -4.73 -5.88
N LYS A 39 -4.06 -4.54 -7.18
CA LYS A 39 -3.21 -5.19 -8.20
C LYS A 39 -1.70 -5.13 -7.90
N GLN A 40 -1.18 -3.98 -7.41
CA GLN A 40 0.24 -3.83 -7.10
C GLN A 40 0.66 -4.67 -5.88
N SER A 41 -0.20 -4.72 -4.86
CA SER A 41 0.04 -5.55 -3.68
C SER A 41 0.04 -7.03 -4.03
N SER A 42 -0.87 -7.47 -4.92
CA SER A 42 -0.89 -8.85 -5.40
C SER A 42 0.41 -9.22 -6.12
N VAL A 43 0.96 -8.30 -6.95
CA VAL A 43 2.26 -8.50 -7.62
C VAL A 43 3.39 -8.64 -6.60
N LEU A 44 3.48 -7.75 -5.61
CA LEU A 44 4.53 -7.81 -4.59
C LEU A 44 4.44 -9.07 -3.74
N VAL A 45 3.24 -9.45 -3.31
CA VAL A 45 3.01 -10.70 -2.57
C VAL A 45 3.46 -11.91 -3.37
N HIS A 46 3.12 -11.97 -4.66
CA HIS A 46 3.59 -13.04 -5.55
C HIS A 46 5.12 -13.06 -5.67
N MET A 47 5.76 -11.90 -5.90
CA MET A 47 7.22 -11.81 -5.99
C MET A 47 7.90 -12.30 -4.71
N VAL A 48 7.44 -11.84 -3.54
CA VAL A 48 7.96 -12.27 -2.24
C VAL A 48 7.88 -13.79 -2.09
N ALA A 49 6.73 -14.38 -2.46
CA ALA A 49 6.54 -15.83 -2.42
C ALA A 49 7.43 -16.58 -3.43
N GLN A 50 7.55 -16.10 -4.68
CA GLN A 50 8.40 -16.74 -5.70
C GLN A 50 9.89 -16.66 -5.37
N LEU A 51 10.30 -15.64 -4.64
CA LEU A 51 11.69 -15.46 -4.18
C LEU A 51 11.96 -16.19 -2.85
N GLU A 52 10.95 -16.85 -2.29
CA GLU A 52 11.02 -17.55 -0.99
C GLU A 52 11.50 -16.64 0.15
N LEU A 53 11.13 -15.34 0.11
CA LEU A 53 11.49 -14.37 1.13
C LEU A 53 10.48 -14.39 2.29
N ASP A 54 10.96 -14.51 3.53
CA ASP A 54 10.11 -14.44 4.73
C ASP A 54 9.89 -12.97 5.17
N ILE A 55 9.17 -12.21 4.33
CA ILE A 55 8.84 -10.81 4.62
C ILE A 55 7.43 -10.74 5.22
N PRO A 56 7.28 -10.27 6.49
CA PRO A 56 5.96 -10.08 7.07
C PRO A 56 5.11 -9.11 6.26
N VAL A 57 3.86 -9.49 6.02
CA VAL A 57 2.87 -8.65 5.32
C VAL A 57 1.95 -8.01 6.35
N ILE A 58 1.87 -6.69 6.36
CA ILE A 58 1.02 -5.90 7.26
C ILE A 58 -0.24 -5.47 6.50
N GLU A 59 -1.41 -5.80 7.06
CA GLU A 59 -2.70 -5.29 6.62
C GLU A 59 -3.10 -4.09 7.48
N LEU A 60 -3.48 -2.98 6.85
CA LEU A 60 -4.11 -1.84 7.52
C LEU A 60 -5.63 -1.94 7.34
N ASP A 61 -6.27 -2.88 8.05
CA ASP A 61 -7.71 -3.03 7.97
C ASP A 61 -8.43 -1.83 8.58
N THR A 62 -9.05 -1.05 7.74
CA THR A 62 -9.81 0.15 8.13
C THR A 62 -11.22 -0.17 8.64
N HIS A 63 -11.67 -1.42 8.62
CA HIS A 63 -13.05 -1.88 8.81
C HIS A 63 -14.05 -1.25 7.82
N LEU A 64 -13.55 -0.68 6.73
CA LEU A 64 -14.32 -0.03 5.66
C LEU A 64 -13.92 -0.55 4.27
N PHE A 65 -13.26 -1.70 4.21
CA PHE A 65 -12.90 -2.32 2.94
C PHE A 65 -14.12 -2.92 2.24
N PHE A 66 -14.02 -3.00 0.91
CA PHE A 66 -14.93 -3.81 0.12
C PHE A 66 -14.78 -5.29 0.48
N ARG A 67 -15.85 -6.05 0.36
CA ARG A 67 -15.84 -7.50 0.55
C ARG A 67 -14.80 -8.18 -0.36
N GLU A 68 -14.71 -7.73 -1.60
CA GLU A 68 -13.78 -8.22 -2.61
C GLU A 68 -12.30 -8.02 -2.19
N SER A 69 -12.00 -7.02 -1.36
CA SER A 69 -10.65 -6.84 -0.82
C SER A 69 -10.30 -7.93 0.19
N TYR A 70 -11.22 -8.28 1.09
CA TYR A 70 -11.03 -9.40 2.02
C TYR A 70 -10.95 -10.74 1.28
N GLU A 71 -11.79 -10.98 0.29
CA GLU A 71 -11.75 -12.18 -0.54
C GLU A 71 -10.44 -12.29 -1.34
N THR A 72 -9.88 -11.16 -1.80
CA THR A 72 -8.59 -11.14 -2.47
C THR A 72 -7.45 -11.45 -1.51
N ARG A 73 -7.48 -10.88 -0.30
CA ARG A 73 -6.55 -11.24 0.78
C ARG A 73 -6.55 -12.75 1.02
N ASP A 74 -7.73 -13.31 1.26
CA ASP A 74 -7.86 -14.72 1.62
C ASP A 74 -7.33 -15.65 0.51
N ARG A 75 -7.60 -15.32 -0.77
CA ARG A 75 -7.04 -16.05 -1.92
C ARG A 75 -5.51 -15.94 -2.01
N LEU A 76 -4.94 -14.78 -1.71
CA LEU A 76 -3.49 -14.59 -1.73
C LEU A 76 -2.82 -15.33 -0.55
N VAL A 77 -3.44 -15.29 0.64
CA VAL A 77 -2.97 -16.04 1.82
C VAL A 77 -3.00 -17.55 1.53
N GLU A 78 -4.10 -18.07 1.02
CA GLU A 78 -4.25 -19.49 0.68
C GLU A 78 -3.24 -19.95 -0.37
N ARG A 79 -3.05 -19.14 -1.43
CA ARG A 79 -2.19 -19.53 -2.56
C ARG A 79 -0.70 -19.46 -2.22
N TYR A 80 -0.27 -18.48 -1.43
CA TYR A 80 1.15 -18.18 -1.23
C TYR A 80 1.65 -18.43 0.20
N GLY A 81 0.77 -18.77 1.14
CA GLY A 81 1.16 -19.02 2.53
C GLY A 81 1.82 -17.82 3.21
N ILE A 82 1.39 -16.60 2.86
CA ILE A 82 2.05 -15.38 3.31
C ILE A 82 2.00 -15.20 4.83
N ASN A 83 3.07 -14.64 5.40
CA ASN A 83 3.18 -14.30 6.82
C ASN A 83 2.39 -13.01 7.10
N LEU A 84 1.04 -13.13 7.17
CA LEU A 84 0.16 -11.98 7.39
C LEU A 84 0.19 -11.52 8.84
N ARG A 85 0.56 -10.27 9.07
CA ARG A 85 0.60 -9.58 10.37
C ARG A 85 -0.42 -8.44 10.38
N PRO A 86 -1.63 -8.65 10.89
CA PRO A 86 -2.58 -7.55 11.05
C PRO A 86 -2.04 -6.53 12.05
N PRO A 87 -2.29 -5.22 11.83
CA PRO A 87 -1.93 -4.20 12.80
C PRO A 87 -2.76 -4.34 14.08
N PRO A 88 -2.34 -3.70 15.18
CA PRO A 88 -3.14 -3.62 16.40
C PRO A 88 -4.57 -3.16 16.11
N PRO A 89 -5.56 -3.65 16.86
CA PRO A 89 -6.95 -3.31 16.61
C PRO A 89 -7.18 -1.81 16.71
N LEU A 90 -7.85 -1.27 15.72
CA LEU A 90 -8.33 0.11 15.70
C LEU A 90 -9.63 0.23 16.49
N ILE A 91 -9.96 1.47 16.85
CA ILE A 91 -11.33 1.79 17.29
C ILE A 91 -12.33 1.35 16.22
N THR A 92 -13.47 0.86 16.64
CA THR A 92 -14.56 0.50 15.72
C THR A 92 -15.10 1.73 15.00
N VAL A 93 -15.80 1.54 13.86
CA VAL A 93 -16.47 2.64 13.16
C VAL A 93 -17.51 3.32 14.07
N ALA A 94 -18.20 2.54 14.92
CA ALA A 94 -19.16 3.07 15.89
C ALA A 94 -18.51 3.92 16.98
N GLU A 95 -17.33 3.56 17.44
CA GLU A 95 -16.53 4.37 18.38
C GLU A 95 -16.03 5.65 17.73
N GLN A 96 -15.53 5.58 16.50
CA GLN A 96 -15.17 6.77 15.75
C GLN A 96 -16.35 7.74 15.60
N HIS A 97 -17.56 7.24 15.28
CA HIS A 97 -18.76 8.07 15.17
C HIS A 97 -19.11 8.75 16.51
N ARG A 98 -18.87 8.08 17.64
CA ARG A 98 -19.11 8.68 18.97
C ARG A 98 -18.09 9.76 19.33
N GLN A 99 -16.84 9.61 18.92
CA GLN A 99 -15.73 10.50 19.28
C GLN A 99 -15.62 11.69 18.32
N GLU A 100 -15.77 11.47 17.02
CA GLU A 100 -15.48 12.44 15.96
C GLU A 100 -16.75 12.90 15.21
N GLY A 101 -17.91 12.32 15.53
CA GLY A 101 -19.16 12.54 14.79
C GLY A 101 -19.38 11.52 13.66
N PRO A 102 -20.61 11.46 13.12
CA PRO A 102 -20.96 10.51 12.05
C PRO A 102 -20.25 10.86 10.73
N ASN A 103 -19.98 9.81 9.94
CA ASN A 103 -19.44 9.95 8.58
C ASN A 103 -18.17 10.83 8.47
N LEU A 104 -17.23 10.64 9.39
CA LEU A 104 -15.97 11.41 9.38
C LEU A 104 -15.27 11.42 8.01
N TRP A 105 -15.43 10.36 7.21
CA TRP A 105 -14.90 10.30 5.85
C TRP A 105 -15.50 11.32 4.86
N GLU A 106 -16.67 11.91 5.18
CA GLU A 106 -17.32 12.98 4.40
C GLU A 106 -16.99 14.35 4.97
N THR A 107 -16.99 14.50 6.30
CA THR A 107 -16.81 15.77 6.99
C THR A 107 -15.36 16.19 7.15
N ASP A 108 -14.46 15.22 7.42
CA ASP A 108 -13.01 15.40 7.51
C ASP A 108 -12.29 14.12 7.06
N PRO A 109 -12.11 13.94 5.74
CA PRO A 109 -11.44 12.75 5.19
C PRO A 109 -9.96 12.65 5.58
N ASP A 110 -9.29 13.76 5.93
CA ASP A 110 -7.90 13.74 6.40
C ASP A 110 -7.82 13.16 7.81
N ARG A 111 -8.67 13.63 8.72
CA ARG A 111 -8.76 13.09 10.08
C ARG A 111 -9.19 11.62 10.06
N CYS A 112 -10.14 11.23 9.21
CA CYS A 112 -10.54 9.84 9.04
C CYS A 112 -9.37 8.94 8.60
N CYS A 113 -8.60 9.38 7.59
CA CYS A 113 -7.42 8.64 7.15
C CYS A 113 -6.32 8.61 8.21
N HIS A 114 -6.16 9.69 8.99
CA HIS A 114 -5.20 9.73 10.10
C HIS A 114 -5.51 8.63 11.12
N VAL A 115 -6.73 8.60 11.64
CA VAL A 115 -7.18 7.64 12.66
C VAL A 115 -7.13 6.21 12.14
N ARG A 116 -7.54 5.97 10.88
CA ARG A 116 -7.71 4.61 10.34
C ARG A 116 -6.53 4.04 9.59
N LYS A 117 -5.53 4.86 9.25
CA LYS A 117 -4.39 4.40 8.44
C LYS A 117 -3.06 4.91 8.96
N VAL A 118 -2.93 6.23 9.22
CA VAL A 118 -1.64 6.83 9.54
C VAL A 118 -1.18 6.39 10.93
N GLU A 119 -2.02 6.58 11.93
CA GLU A 119 -1.72 6.20 13.32
C GLU A 119 -1.51 4.68 13.47
N PRO A 120 -2.35 3.79 12.88
CA PRO A 120 -2.08 2.36 12.88
C PRO A 120 -0.79 1.96 12.18
N LEU A 121 -0.46 2.63 11.07
CA LEU A 121 0.79 2.37 10.36
C LEU A 121 2.01 2.78 11.20
N LEU A 122 1.97 3.93 11.87
CA LEU A 122 3.03 4.35 12.80
C LEU A 122 3.30 3.25 13.84
N ASN A 123 2.25 2.76 14.49
CA ASN A 123 2.37 1.70 15.50
C ASN A 123 2.87 0.36 14.89
N ALA A 124 2.38 0.03 13.69
CA ALA A 124 2.77 -1.21 13.03
C ALA A 124 4.23 -1.20 12.53
N LEU A 125 4.78 -0.04 12.21
CA LEU A 125 6.15 0.10 11.73
C LEU A 125 7.19 0.20 12.85
N GLU A 126 6.82 0.39 14.10
CA GLU A 126 7.74 0.54 15.23
C GLU A 126 8.85 -0.55 15.30
N PRO A 127 8.56 -1.86 15.05
CA PRO A 127 9.61 -2.89 15.08
C PRO A 127 10.46 -2.98 13.80
N TYR A 128 10.20 -2.17 12.76
CA TYR A 128 10.85 -2.28 11.46
C TYR A 128 11.77 -1.10 11.16
N ASP A 129 12.82 -1.36 10.37
CA ASP A 129 13.71 -0.32 9.83
C ASP A 129 13.38 0.02 8.37
N ALA A 130 12.64 -0.88 7.70
CA ALA A 130 12.28 -0.71 6.30
C ALA A 130 10.85 -1.20 5.99
N TRP A 131 10.20 -0.49 5.07
CA TRP A 131 8.83 -0.70 4.66
C TRP A 131 8.69 -0.72 3.13
N ILE A 132 8.24 -1.85 2.58
CA ILE A 132 7.92 -2.01 1.17
C ILE A 132 6.47 -1.61 0.90
N SER A 133 6.24 -0.85 -0.15
CA SER A 133 4.91 -0.50 -0.64
C SER A 133 4.81 -0.56 -2.16
N GLY A 134 3.57 -0.72 -2.67
CA GLY A 134 3.27 -0.84 -4.10
C GLY A 134 3.07 0.49 -4.83
N ILE A 135 3.78 1.57 -4.45
CA ILE A 135 3.72 2.84 -5.17
C ILE A 135 4.35 2.68 -6.56
N ARG A 136 3.73 3.34 -7.55
CA ARG A 136 4.25 3.53 -8.89
C ARG A 136 4.20 4.99 -9.28
N ARG A 137 5.15 5.44 -10.10
CA ARG A 137 5.24 6.84 -10.58
C ARG A 137 4.09 7.23 -11.49
N ASP A 138 3.55 6.28 -12.25
CA ASP A 138 2.45 6.51 -13.20
C ASP A 138 1.06 6.67 -12.57
N GLN A 139 0.92 6.40 -11.26
CA GLN A 139 -0.38 6.40 -10.58
C GLN A 139 -1.00 7.80 -10.42
N SER A 140 -0.17 8.83 -10.31
CA SER A 140 -0.60 10.22 -10.17
C SER A 140 0.57 11.19 -10.32
N PRO A 141 0.31 12.46 -10.66
CA PRO A 141 1.36 13.49 -10.71
C PRO A 141 2.14 13.64 -9.40
N SER A 142 1.47 13.49 -8.24
CA SER A 142 2.10 13.57 -6.92
C SER A 142 3.14 12.47 -6.67
N ARG A 143 3.08 11.36 -7.43
CA ARG A 143 3.98 10.21 -7.31
C ARG A 143 5.07 10.15 -8.39
N ALA A 144 5.01 11.01 -9.40
CA ALA A 144 5.85 10.94 -10.59
C ALA A 144 7.37 10.91 -10.31
N THR A 145 7.80 11.47 -9.19
CA THR A 145 9.22 11.54 -8.79
C THR A 145 9.57 10.62 -7.62
N THR A 146 8.68 9.72 -7.22
CA THR A 146 8.94 8.80 -6.09
C THR A 146 10.16 7.92 -6.39
N PRO A 147 11.23 7.96 -5.57
CA PRO A 147 12.38 7.09 -5.74
C PRO A 147 12.08 5.66 -5.31
N LYS A 148 12.87 4.68 -5.78
CA LYS A 148 12.72 3.29 -5.33
C LYS A 148 13.08 3.10 -3.86
N VAL A 149 13.98 3.93 -3.33
CA VAL A 149 14.37 3.93 -1.91
C VAL A 149 14.44 5.36 -1.40
N GLN A 150 13.82 5.64 -0.27
CA GLN A 150 13.88 6.93 0.41
C GLN A 150 13.71 6.78 1.92
N TRP A 151 14.35 7.65 2.69
CA TRP A 151 14.08 7.78 4.11
C TRP A 151 12.76 8.51 4.36
N SER A 152 11.99 8.03 5.32
CA SER A 152 10.79 8.71 5.81
C SER A 152 11.05 9.29 7.19
N GLU A 153 11.10 10.61 7.28
CA GLU A 153 11.20 11.30 8.57
C GLU A 153 9.98 11.06 9.45
N ARG A 154 8.82 10.90 8.84
CA ARG A 154 7.55 10.70 9.55
C ARG A 154 7.47 9.37 10.27
N TYR A 155 7.96 8.30 9.63
CA TYR A 155 7.87 6.93 10.14
C TYR A 155 9.19 6.42 10.70
N GLU A 156 10.27 7.20 10.54
CA GLU A 156 11.64 6.83 10.91
C GLU A 156 12.08 5.47 10.35
N VAL A 157 11.69 5.18 9.09
CA VAL A 157 12.02 3.95 8.34
C VAL A 157 12.44 4.26 6.91
N TRP A 158 13.16 3.34 6.29
CA TRP A 158 13.42 3.33 4.85
C TRP A 158 12.17 2.86 4.11
N LYS A 159 11.67 3.69 3.18
CA LYS A 159 10.57 3.32 2.29
C LYS A 159 11.12 2.78 0.98
N LEU A 160 10.62 1.60 0.59
CA LEU A 160 11.03 0.91 -0.63
C LEU A 160 9.82 0.75 -1.56
N HIS A 161 10.03 1.11 -2.82
CA HIS A 161 9.02 1.07 -3.87
C HIS A 161 9.54 0.26 -5.07
N PRO A 162 9.60 -1.09 -4.99
CA PRO A 162 10.19 -1.92 -6.04
C PRO A 162 9.53 -1.75 -7.40
N LEU A 163 8.22 -1.40 -7.41
CA LEU A 163 7.44 -1.18 -8.63
C LEU A 163 7.41 0.29 -9.09
N ALA A 164 8.24 1.18 -8.55
CA ALA A 164 8.16 2.61 -8.80
C ALA A 164 8.23 2.96 -10.31
N ASP A 165 9.04 2.26 -11.08
CA ASP A 165 9.25 2.45 -12.53
C ASP A 165 8.31 1.60 -13.42
N TRP A 166 7.38 0.85 -12.81
CA TRP A 166 6.38 0.09 -13.56
C TRP A 166 5.20 0.98 -13.95
N ASP A 167 4.70 0.79 -15.18
CA ASP A 167 3.41 1.31 -15.59
C ASP A 167 2.27 0.32 -15.30
N GLU A 168 1.04 0.79 -15.40
CA GLU A 168 -0.15 -0.04 -15.19
C GLU A 168 -0.19 -1.24 -16.15
N LYS A 169 0.27 -1.05 -17.39
CA LYS A 169 0.29 -2.09 -18.42
C LYS A 169 1.24 -3.23 -18.04
N ARG A 170 2.42 -2.90 -17.50
CA ARG A 170 3.38 -3.90 -17.02
C ARG A 170 2.83 -4.69 -15.82
N VAL A 171 2.13 -4.00 -14.90
CA VAL A 171 1.46 -4.67 -13.76
C VAL A 171 0.44 -5.71 -14.25
N TRP A 172 -0.44 -5.33 -15.19
CA TRP A 172 -1.43 -6.25 -15.74
C TRP A 172 -0.82 -7.40 -16.55
N ALA A 173 0.20 -7.13 -17.35
CA ALA A 173 0.92 -8.18 -18.06
C ALA A 173 1.53 -9.20 -17.09
N TYR A 174 2.14 -8.73 -15.99
CA TYR A 174 2.73 -9.61 -14.98
C TYR A 174 1.65 -10.44 -14.25
N ILE A 175 0.53 -9.83 -13.87
CA ILE A 175 -0.62 -10.52 -13.26
C ILE A 175 -1.14 -11.62 -14.18
N THR A 176 -1.33 -11.31 -15.47
CA THR A 176 -1.89 -12.25 -16.44
C THR A 176 -0.96 -13.42 -16.71
N VAL A 177 0.33 -13.15 -16.93
CA VAL A 177 1.33 -14.20 -17.23
C VAL A 177 1.52 -15.18 -16.07
N ASN A 178 1.43 -14.67 -14.83
CA ASN A 178 1.64 -15.47 -13.62
C ASN A 178 0.33 -15.93 -12.96
N GLU A 179 -0.82 -15.65 -13.58
CA GLU A 179 -2.15 -16.02 -13.09
C GLU A 179 -2.40 -15.57 -11.63
N ILE A 180 -1.92 -14.37 -11.26
CA ILE A 180 -1.97 -13.87 -9.89
C ILE A 180 -3.40 -13.51 -9.49
N PRO A 181 -3.90 -13.94 -8.31
CA PRO A 181 -5.17 -13.46 -7.79
C PRO A 181 -5.14 -11.94 -7.60
N TYR A 182 -6.14 -11.25 -8.11
CA TYR A 182 -6.31 -9.80 -7.96
C TYR A 182 -7.74 -9.46 -7.56
N ASN A 183 -7.95 -8.21 -7.14
CA ASN A 183 -9.26 -7.73 -6.71
C ASN A 183 -10.21 -7.56 -7.91
N PRO A 184 -11.35 -8.29 -7.96
CA PRO A 184 -12.25 -8.28 -9.09
C PRO A 184 -12.97 -6.94 -9.31
N LEU A 185 -12.92 -6.02 -8.36
CA LEU A 185 -13.41 -4.66 -8.58
C LEU A 185 -12.68 -3.94 -9.72
N HIS A 186 -11.44 -4.35 -10.03
CA HIS A 186 -10.73 -3.83 -11.19
C HIS A 186 -11.43 -4.12 -12.52
N ASP A 187 -12.17 -5.25 -12.62
CA ASP A 187 -12.90 -5.65 -13.83
C ASP A 187 -14.17 -4.81 -14.05
N VAL A 188 -14.63 -4.11 -13.01
CA VAL A 188 -15.85 -3.29 -13.03
C VAL A 188 -15.55 -1.79 -12.83
N GLY A 189 -14.36 -1.35 -13.27
CA GLY A 189 -14.00 0.07 -13.38
C GLY A 189 -13.37 0.71 -12.15
N PHE A 190 -13.07 -0.05 -11.09
CA PHE A 190 -12.32 0.47 -9.94
C PHE A 190 -10.82 0.39 -10.22
N ARG A 191 -10.22 1.40 -10.86
CA ARG A 191 -8.78 1.39 -11.17
C ARG A 191 -7.90 1.61 -9.94
N SER A 192 -8.41 2.31 -8.91
CA SER A 192 -7.78 2.46 -7.59
C SER A 192 -8.81 2.16 -6.50
N ILE A 193 -8.49 1.27 -5.57
CA ILE A 193 -9.40 0.76 -4.54
C ILE A 193 -8.95 1.23 -3.16
N GLY A 194 -9.88 1.62 -2.31
CA GLY A 194 -9.66 1.97 -0.91
C GLY A 194 -10.86 1.64 -0.05
N CYS A 195 -11.21 2.52 0.89
CA CYS A 195 -12.42 2.35 1.70
C CYS A 195 -13.68 2.54 0.86
N ILE A 196 -14.75 1.79 1.14
CA ILE A 196 -16.06 1.89 0.47
C ILE A 196 -16.53 3.35 0.33
N PRO A 197 -16.62 4.16 1.41
CA PRO A 197 -17.15 5.51 1.29
C PRO A 197 -16.25 6.49 0.50
N CYS A 198 -14.98 6.10 0.24
CA CYS A 198 -14.00 6.95 -0.43
C CYS A 198 -13.62 6.45 -1.82
N THR A 199 -14.40 5.54 -2.43
CA THR A 199 -14.00 4.91 -3.69
C THR A 199 -15.21 4.65 -4.57
N ARG A 200 -15.12 5.11 -5.85
CA ARG A 200 -16.09 4.82 -6.91
C ARG A 200 -15.40 4.24 -8.15
N PRO A 201 -16.13 3.56 -9.01
CA PRO A 201 -15.63 3.23 -10.34
C PRO A 201 -15.41 4.52 -11.16
N ILE A 202 -14.59 4.44 -12.18
CA ILE A 202 -14.25 5.56 -13.08
C ILE A 202 -14.47 5.16 -14.54
N ALA A 203 -14.64 6.17 -15.41
CA ALA A 203 -14.67 5.98 -16.84
C ALA A 203 -13.25 5.64 -17.38
N PRO A 204 -13.14 5.00 -18.56
CA PRO A 204 -11.84 4.61 -19.12
C PRO A 204 -10.87 5.77 -19.37
N ASP A 205 -11.39 6.98 -19.61
CA ASP A 205 -10.65 8.21 -19.89
C ASP A 205 -10.32 9.04 -18.63
N GLU A 206 -10.81 8.64 -17.47
CA GLU A 206 -10.45 9.29 -16.20
C GLU A 206 -9.07 8.80 -15.71
N GLU A 207 -8.36 9.64 -14.96
CA GLU A 207 -7.10 9.26 -14.28
C GLU A 207 -7.29 8.09 -13.32
N GLU A 208 -6.27 7.25 -13.14
CA GLU A 208 -6.35 6.02 -12.32
C GLU A 208 -6.93 6.26 -10.92
N ARG A 209 -6.69 7.41 -10.32
CA ARG A 209 -7.11 7.76 -8.95
C ARG A 209 -8.32 8.69 -8.88
N ALA A 210 -8.93 9.09 -9.99
CA ALA A 210 -10.09 9.99 -10.02
C ALA A 210 -11.31 9.48 -9.24
N GLY A 211 -11.40 8.17 -9.01
CA GLY A 211 -12.44 7.55 -8.19
C GLY A 211 -12.20 7.65 -6.68
N ARG A 212 -11.04 8.19 -6.22
CA ARG A 212 -10.70 8.30 -4.81
C ARG A 212 -11.09 9.67 -4.28
N TRP A 213 -11.80 9.68 -3.14
CA TRP A 213 -12.29 10.90 -2.47
C TRP A 213 -13.03 11.85 -3.42
N ALA A 214 -13.79 11.30 -4.38
CA ALA A 214 -14.54 12.10 -5.35
C ALA A 214 -15.45 13.11 -4.63
N GLY A 215 -15.36 14.38 -5.03
CA GLY A 215 -16.09 15.48 -4.39
C GLY A 215 -15.32 16.18 -3.26
N SER A 216 -14.06 15.82 -3.01
CA SER A 216 -13.17 16.56 -2.10
C SER A 216 -11.85 16.90 -2.80
N ASP A 217 -11.09 17.85 -2.25
CA ASP A 217 -9.77 18.26 -2.76
C ASP A 217 -8.65 17.27 -2.35
N LYS A 218 -9.00 16.19 -1.67
CA LYS A 218 -8.04 15.20 -1.18
C LYS A 218 -7.51 14.31 -2.32
N LEU A 219 -6.19 14.24 -2.44
CA LEU A 219 -5.50 13.45 -3.47
C LEU A 219 -4.83 12.18 -2.91
N GLU A 220 -4.42 12.19 -1.62
CA GLU A 220 -3.70 11.09 -0.98
C GLU A 220 -4.24 10.76 0.41
N CYS A 221 -4.08 9.51 0.85
CA CYS A 221 -4.57 9.04 2.15
C CYS A 221 -3.67 9.41 3.34
N GLY A 222 -2.59 10.11 3.11
CA GLY A 222 -1.67 10.56 4.15
C GLY A 222 -0.56 9.58 4.52
N ILE A 223 -0.70 8.28 4.26
CA ILE A 223 0.37 7.30 4.60
C ILE A 223 1.63 7.43 3.73
N HIS A 224 1.52 8.11 2.60
CA HIS A 224 2.66 8.33 1.68
C HIS A 224 3.14 9.78 1.67
N LEU A 225 2.50 10.65 2.45
CA LEU A 225 2.94 12.04 2.61
C LEU A 225 4.03 12.12 3.70
N GLU A 226 5.09 12.87 3.43
CA GLU A 226 6.20 13.10 4.38
C GLU A 226 5.94 14.33 5.28
N THR A 227 5.00 15.20 4.91
CA THR A 227 4.61 16.36 5.71
C THR A 227 3.56 15.99 6.75
N HIS A 228 3.68 16.57 7.92
CA HIS A 228 2.75 16.44 9.04
C HIS A 228 1.42 17.17 8.77
#